data_b6488f27bfc205d125dc0b6bcd2bf290
#
_entry.id   b6488f27bfc205d125dc0b6bcd2bf290
#
_cell.length_a   1.000
_cell.length_b   1.000
_cell.length_c   1.000
_cell.angle_alpha   90.00
_cell.angle_beta   90.00
_cell.angle_gamma   90.00
#
_symmetry.space_group_name_H-M   'P 1'
#
loop_
_entity.id
_entity.type
_entity.pdbx_description
1 polymer ?
#
loop_
_entity_poly.entity_id
_entity_poly.type
_entity_poly.pdbx_seq_one_letter_code
_entity_poly.pdbx_strand_id
1 'polypeptide(L)'
;MDKAERKEREFNLRRAEILEQAEKIFAAKGFHNTTVAEIAGASGFAVGTLYQFFESKEQLYTAMLTEKLNMMYSDVRESVAMEEDTVRKIECLVASQFRFVENNAEFCSIFIRGDHLSLSEGSAALRIRMVADYAVHVSFTEEVIREGIRAGILKEMDPRMMAAALTGIINSCASKWLAMMKGASLMGNVPFVINIFLEGVRKNAH
;
A
#
# COMPACT_ATOMS: atom_id res chain seq x y z
N MET A 1 1.72 -1.56 -33.78
CA MET A 1 1.18 -2.38 -32.67
C MET A 1 0.77 -3.72 -33.24
N ASP A 2 1.46 -4.77 -32.85
CA ASP A 2 1.21 -6.14 -33.31
C ASP A 2 -0.13 -6.66 -32.73
N LYS A 3 -0.71 -7.68 -33.41
CA LYS A 3 -1.96 -8.34 -32.97
C LYS A 3 -1.84 -8.97 -31.56
N ALA A 4 -0.65 -9.46 -31.20
CA ALA A 4 -0.35 -10.00 -29.89
C ALA A 4 -0.36 -8.91 -28.82
N GLU A 5 0.33 -7.79 -29.05
CA GLU A 5 0.35 -6.62 -28.14
C GLU A 5 -1.05 -6.05 -27.90
N ARG A 6 -1.88 -6.01 -28.95
CA ARG A 6 -3.27 -5.54 -28.81
C ARG A 6 -4.10 -6.49 -27.92
N LYS A 7 -3.94 -7.80 -28.10
CA LYS A 7 -4.66 -8.82 -27.31
C LYS A 7 -4.24 -8.77 -25.83
N GLU A 8 -2.95 -8.64 -25.58
CA GLU A 8 -2.41 -8.51 -24.24
C GLU A 8 -2.90 -7.23 -23.53
N ARG A 9 -2.89 -6.11 -24.25
CA ARG A 9 -3.42 -4.85 -23.72
C ARG A 9 -4.92 -4.95 -23.37
N GLU A 10 -5.71 -5.57 -24.24
CA GLU A 10 -7.14 -5.77 -23.99
C GLU A 10 -7.37 -6.70 -22.79
N PHE A 11 -6.57 -7.76 -22.65
CA PHE A 11 -6.60 -8.65 -21.50
C PHE A 11 -6.30 -7.89 -20.21
N ASN A 12 -5.24 -7.08 -20.19
CA ASN A 12 -4.83 -6.30 -19.01
C ASN A 12 -5.88 -5.23 -18.64
N LEU A 13 -6.51 -4.58 -19.62
CA LEU A 13 -7.58 -3.61 -19.35
C LEU A 13 -8.81 -4.27 -18.70
N ARG A 14 -9.26 -5.40 -19.23
CA ARG A 14 -10.39 -6.15 -18.64
C ARG A 14 -10.06 -6.65 -17.23
N ARG A 15 -8.84 -7.13 -17.04
CA ARG A 15 -8.37 -7.59 -15.73
C ARG A 15 -8.36 -6.45 -14.71
N ALA A 16 -7.88 -5.26 -15.08
CA ALA A 16 -7.87 -4.08 -14.23
C ALA A 16 -9.31 -3.64 -13.85
N GLU A 17 -10.25 -3.67 -14.79
CA GLU A 17 -11.67 -3.36 -14.54
C GLU A 17 -12.31 -4.32 -13.54
N ILE A 18 -12.03 -5.63 -13.67
CA ILE A 18 -12.48 -6.63 -12.70
C ILE A 18 -11.93 -6.34 -11.30
N LEU A 19 -10.65 -6.02 -11.18
CA LEU A 19 -10.01 -5.72 -9.89
C LEU A 19 -10.57 -4.45 -9.25
N GLU A 20 -10.87 -3.41 -10.05
CA GLU A 20 -11.47 -2.18 -9.56
C GLU A 20 -12.88 -2.40 -8.99
N GLN A 21 -13.73 -3.17 -9.69
CA GLN A 21 -15.07 -3.49 -9.19
C GLN A 21 -15.00 -4.42 -7.97
N ALA A 22 -14.06 -5.37 -7.96
CA ALA A 22 -13.83 -6.24 -6.81
C ALA A 22 -13.45 -5.43 -5.56
N GLU A 23 -12.57 -4.44 -5.69
CA GLU A 23 -12.19 -3.55 -4.60
C GLU A 23 -13.40 -2.88 -3.96
N LYS A 24 -14.27 -2.27 -4.77
CA LYS A 24 -15.49 -1.59 -4.30
C LYS A 24 -16.42 -2.54 -3.54
N ILE A 25 -16.63 -3.74 -4.08
CA ILE A 25 -17.54 -4.74 -3.46
C ILE A 25 -16.93 -5.31 -2.19
N PHE A 26 -15.64 -5.66 -2.18
CA PHE A 26 -14.95 -6.12 -0.97
C PHE A 26 -14.89 -5.03 0.10
N ALA A 27 -14.71 -3.76 -0.28
CA ALA A 27 -14.75 -2.64 0.65
C ALA A 27 -16.11 -2.51 1.32
N ALA A 28 -17.20 -2.67 0.57
CA ALA A 28 -18.56 -2.53 1.07
C ALA A 28 -19.01 -3.71 1.93
N LYS A 29 -18.71 -4.96 1.52
CA LYS A 29 -19.30 -6.18 2.10
C LYS A 29 -18.31 -7.08 2.86
N GLY A 30 -17.01 -6.87 2.70
CA GLY A 30 -15.96 -7.77 3.16
C GLY A 30 -15.80 -9.00 2.25
N PHE A 31 -14.70 -9.74 2.47
CA PHE A 31 -14.36 -10.91 1.66
C PHE A 31 -15.43 -12.01 1.70
N HIS A 32 -15.88 -12.36 2.92
CA HIS A 32 -16.78 -13.51 3.12
C HIS A 32 -18.15 -13.32 2.51
N ASN A 33 -18.70 -12.09 2.53
CA ASN A 33 -20.03 -11.77 2.03
C ASN A 33 -20.05 -11.38 0.55
N THR A 34 -18.92 -11.43 -0.15
CA THR A 34 -18.80 -11.13 -1.58
C THR A 34 -18.80 -12.44 -2.39
N THR A 35 -19.51 -12.43 -3.51
CA THR A 35 -19.52 -13.56 -4.47
C THR A 35 -18.84 -13.15 -5.79
N VAL A 36 -18.26 -14.13 -6.50
CA VAL A 36 -17.70 -13.92 -7.84
C VAL A 36 -18.76 -13.45 -8.84
N ALA A 37 -20.01 -13.90 -8.66
CA ALA A 37 -21.12 -13.49 -9.52
C ALA A 37 -21.47 -12.01 -9.39
N GLU A 38 -21.40 -11.44 -8.18
CA GLU A 38 -21.60 -10.01 -7.95
C GLU A 38 -20.50 -9.18 -8.62
N ILE A 39 -19.23 -9.61 -8.49
CA ILE A 39 -18.10 -8.93 -9.13
C ILE A 39 -18.23 -8.99 -10.66
N ALA A 40 -18.61 -10.15 -11.21
CA ALA A 40 -18.84 -10.33 -12.64
C ALA A 40 -19.94 -9.37 -13.15
N GLY A 41 -21.07 -9.34 -12.45
CA GLY A 41 -22.17 -8.43 -12.80
C GLY A 41 -21.75 -6.95 -12.75
N ALA A 42 -21.03 -6.53 -11.72
CA ALA A 42 -20.55 -5.17 -11.58
C ALA A 42 -19.50 -4.78 -12.66
N SER A 43 -18.67 -5.73 -13.08
CA SER A 43 -17.67 -5.54 -14.13
C SER A 43 -18.24 -5.64 -15.55
N GLY A 44 -19.53 -6.00 -15.70
CA GLY A 44 -20.15 -6.22 -17.01
C GLY A 44 -19.71 -7.50 -17.72
N PHE A 45 -19.12 -8.47 -17.01
CA PHE A 45 -18.65 -9.74 -17.57
C PHE A 45 -19.48 -10.93 -17.10
N ALA A 46 -19.46 -12.00 -17.89
CA ALA A 46 -20.00 -13.29 -17.45
C ALA A 46 -19.06 -13.91 -16.37
N VAL A 47 -19.63 -14.67 -15.43
CA VAL A 47 -18.86 -15.37 -14.39
C VAL A 47 -17.74 -16.25 -14.98
N GLY A 48 -18.03 -16.96 -16.08
CA GLY A 48 -17.02 -17.76 -16.79
C GLY A 48 -15.85 -16.94 -17.32
N THR A 49 -16.07 -15.65 -17.63
CA THR A 49 -14.99 -14.76 -18.05
C THR A 49 -14.06 -14.42 -16.88
N LEU A 50 -14.60 -14.21 -15.68
CA LEU A 50 -13.76 -13.96 -14.49
C LEU A 50 -12.85 -15.15 -14.19
N TYR A 51 -13.34 -16.37 -14.36
CA TYR A 51 -12.54 -17.58 -14.17
C TYR A 51 -11.43 -17.77 -15.21
N GLN A 52 -11.43 -17.02 -16.32
CA GLN A 52 -10.30 -16.97 -17.25
C GLN A 52 -9.15 -16.09 -16.71
N PHE A 53 -9.44 -15.16 -15.79
CA PHE A 53 -8.45 -14.25 -15.18
C PHE A 53 -8.01 -14.72 -13.80
N PHE A 54 -8.91 -15.31 -13.03
CA PHE A 54 -8.70 -15.68 -11.63
C PHE A 54 -9.35 -17.04 -11.35
N GLU A 55 -8.57 -18.00 -10.87
CA GLU A 55 -9.02 -19.37 -10.60
C GLU A 55 -10.04 -19.45 -9.45
N SER A 56 -10.01 -18.46 -8.53
CA SER A 56 -10.89 -18.43 -7.36
C SER A 56 -11.12 -16.98 -6.86
N LYS A 57 -12.09 -16.82 -5.96
CA LYS A 57 -12.33 -15.55 -5.26
C LYS A 57 -11.11 -15.12 -4.43
N GLU A 58 -10.43 -16.08 -3.82
CA GLU A 58 -9.21 -15.87 -3.06
C GLU A 58 -8.09 -15.34 -3.95
N GLN A 59 -7.90 -15.91 -5.13
CA GLN A 59 -6.89 -15.45 -6.08
C GLN A 59 -7.19 -14.04 -6.59
N LEU A 60 -8.45 -13.73 -6.89
CA LEU A 60 -8.87 -12.40 -7.29
C LEU A 60 -8.61 -11.37 -6.18
N TYR A 61 -9.01 -11.69 -4.96
CA TYR A 61 -8.77 -10.84 -3.78
C TYR A 61 -7.28 -10.61 -3.53
N THR A 62 -6.48 -11.68 -3.64
CA THR A 62 -5.02 -11.66 -3.54
C THR A 62 -4.39 -10.73 -4.56
N ALA A 63 -4.77 -10.89 -5.83
CA ALA A 63 -4.25 -10.08 -6.92
C ALA A 63 -4.56 -8.60 -6.69
N MET A 64 -5.79 -8.28 -6.28
CA MET A 64 -6.21 -6.91 -5.93
C MET A 64 -5.32 -6.31 -4.83
N LEU A 65 -5.12 -7.03 -3.73
CA LEU A 65 -4.29 -6.55 -2.61
C LEU A 65 -2.84 -6.34 -3.04
N THR A 66 -2.26 -7.32 -3.73
CA THR A 66 -0.86 -7.28 -4.14
C THR A 66 -0.58 -6.15 -5.12
N GLU A 67 -1.44 -5.95 -6.11
CA GLU A 67 -1.25 -4.88 -7.09
C GLU A 67 -1.35 -3.49 -6.48
N LYS A 68 -2.32 -3.27 -5.60
CA LYS A 68 -2.46 -1.98 -4.89
C LYS A 68 -1.27 -1.69 -3.97
N LEU A 69 -0.78 -2.68 -3.23
CA LEU A 69 0.42 -2.51 -2.41
C LEU A 69 1.66 -2.23 -3.25
N ASN A 70 1.82 -2.93 -4.38
CA ASN A 70 2.94 -2.70 -5.28
C ASN A 70 2.90 -1.28 -5.88
N MET A 71 1.72 -0.76 -6.24
CA MET A 71 1.57 0.64 -6.66
C MET A 71 2.04 1.59 -5.57
N MET A 72 1.57 1.43 -4.33
CA MET A 72 2.01 2.26 -3.21
C MET A 72 3.53 2.24 -3.03
N TYR A 73 4.12 1.06 -3.06
CA TYR A 73 5.57 0.93 -2.87
C TYR A 73 6.38 1.52 -4.03
N SER A 74 5.86 1.45 -5.27
CA SER A 74 6.47 2.10 -6.44
C SER A 74 6.43 3.61 -6.30
N ASP A 75 5.24 4.17 -6.02
CA ASP A 75 5.03 5.62 -5.86
C ASP A 75 5.94 6.21 -4.77
N VAL A 76 6.09 5.48 -3.64
CA VAL A 76 7.00 5.88 -2.55
C VAL A 76 8.45 5.91 -3.04
N ARG A 77 8.91 4.85 -3.71
CA ARG A 77 10.30 4.78 -4.21
C ARG A 77 10.60 5.85 -5.24
N GLU A 78 9.69 6.06 -6.17
CA GLU A 78 9.83 7.06 -7.23
C GLU A 78 9.91 8.47 -6.64
N SER A 79 9.02 8.81 -5.69
CA SER A 79 9.03 10.13 -5.07
C SER A 79 10.28 10.38 -4.22
N VAL A 80 10.79 9.35 -3.52
CA VAL A 80 12.03 9.45 -2.73
C VAL A 80 13.26 9.54 -3.63
N ALA A 81 13.28 8.84 -4.77
CA ALA A 81 14.39 8.86 -5.71
C ALA A 81 14.60 10.23 -6.39
N MET A 82 13.60 11.09 -6.41
CA MET A 82 13.69 12.46 -6.94
C MET A 82 14.36 13.44 -5.99
N GLU A 83 14.63 13.06 -4.75
CA GLU A 83 15.19 13.92 -3.70
C GLU A 83 16.63 13.51 -3.37
N GLU A 84 17.48 14.46 -3.10
CA GLU A 84 18.86 14.24 -2.65
C GLU A 84 19.00 14.42 -1.12
N ASP A 85 18.27 15.38 -0.55
CA ASP A 85 18.31 15.68 0.87
C ASP A 85 17.57 14.61 1.70
N THR A 86 18.21 14.09 2.74
CA THR A 86 17.66 13.03 3.59
C THR A 86 16.35 13.43 4.27
N VAL A 87 16.22 14.67 4.73
CA VAL A 87 14.99 15.12 5.40
C VAL A 87 13.85 15.17 4.39
N ARG A 88 14.13 15.65 3.17
CA ARG A 88 13.18 15.66 2.07
C ARG A 88 12.79 14.23 1.64
N LYS A 89 13.74 13.30 1.60
CA LYS A 89 13.42 11.87 1.36
C LYS A 89 12.43 11.33 2.38
N ILE A 90 12.61 11.63 3.65
CA ILE A 90 11.70 11.21 4.73
C ILE A 90 10.34 11.91 4.59
N GLU A 91 10.30 13.21 4.26
CA GLU A 91 9.06 13.94 3.98
C GLU A 91 8.28 13.30 2.80
N CYS A 92 8.96 13.01 1.70
CA CYS A 92 8.38 12.36 0.52
C CYS A 92 7.84 10.97 0.82
N LEU A 93 8.56 10.18 1.63
CA LEU A 93 8.14 8.87 2.08
C LEU A 93 6.82 8.93 2.87
N VAL A 94 6.69 9.86 3.81
CA VAL A 94 5.46 10.07 4.60
C VAL A 94 4.33 10.59 3.71
N ALA A 95 4.60 11.63 2.92
CA ALA A 95 3.63 12.28 2.06
C ALA A 95 3.04 11.33 1.01
N SER A 96 3.89 10.50 0.37
CA SER A 96 3.44 9.54 -0.65
C SER A 96 2.54 8.47 -0.05
N GLN A 97 2.85 7.94 1.12
CA GLN A 97 2.00 6.97 1.81
C GLN A 97 0.65 7.61 2.21
N PHE A 98 0.65 8.83 2.75
CA PHE A 98 -0.60 9.51 3.11
C PHE A 98 -1.47 9.82 1.89
N ARG A 99 -0.87 10.27 0.80
CA ARG A 99 -1.56 10.50 -0.48
C ARG A 99 -2.17 9.21 -1.01
N PHE A 100 -1.44 8.10 -0.93
CA PHE A 100 -1.97 6.80 -1.31
C PHE A 100 -3.19 6.43 -0.47
N VAL A 101 -3.12 6.59 0.87
CA VAL A 101 -4.23 6.29 1.77
C VAL A 101 -5.46 7.14 1.47
N GLU A 102 -5.29 8.44 1.21
CA GLU A 102 -6.40 9.33 0.83
C GLU A 102 -7.07 8.92 -0.47
N ASN A 103 -6.26 8.61 -1.48
CA ASN A 103 -6.75 8.26 -2.81
C ASN A 103 -7.33 6.83 -2.88
N ASN A 104 -6.97 5.96 -1.95
CA ASN A 104 -7.36 4.54 -1.93
C ASN A 104 -7.98 4.14 -0.58
N ALA A 105 -8.83 5.00 -0.02
CA ALA A 105 -9.36 4.80 1.33
C ALA A 105 -10.23 3.53 1.45
N GLU A 106 -10.93 3.13 0.40
CA GLU A 106 -11.71 1.87 0.35
C GLU A 106 -10.79 0.66 0.47
N PHE A 107 -9.74 0.61 -0.33
CA PHE A 107 -8.70 -0.42 -0.25
C PHE A 107 -8.04 -0.47 1.14
N CYS A 108 -7.62 0.68 1.67
CA CYS A 108 -6.98 0.75 2.98
C CYS A 108 -7.94 0.28 4.11
N SER A 109 -9.24 0.52 3.96
CA SER A 109 -10.25 0.02 4.90
C SER A 109 -10.37 -1.51 4.86
N ILE A 110 -10.25 -2.13 3.69
CA ILE A 110 -10.18 -3.61 3.55
C ILE A 110 -8.97 -4.14 4.30
N PHE A 111 -7.81 -3.51 4.08
CA PHE A 111 -6.55 -3.93 4.66
C PHE A 111 -6.56 -3.86 6.20
N ILE A 112 -7.10 -2.76 6.76
CA ILE A 112 -7.20 -2.56 8.21
C ILE A 112 -8.20 -3.53 8.87
N ARG A 113 -9.31 -3.89 8.20
CA ARG A 113 -10.24 -4.89 8.73
C ARG A 113 -9.63 -6.27 8.90
N GLY A 114 -8.55 -6.55 8.21
CA GLY A 114 -7.81 -7.80 8.37
C GLY A 114 -8.49 -9.02 7.77
N ASP A 115 -9.47 -8.86 6.87
CA ASP A 115 -10.14 -9.97 6.19
C ASP A 115 -9.14 -10.93 5.51
N HIS A 116 -8.02 -10.39 5.05
CA HIS A 116 -6.91 -11.15 4.46
C HIS A 116 -6.23 -12.12 5.44
N LEU A 117 -6.37 -11.92 6.75
CA LEU A 117 -5.82 -12.82 7.78
C LEU A 117 -6.69 -14.04 8.00
N SER A 118 -7.97 -13.98 7.62
CA SER A 118 -8.97 -15.04 7.80
C SER A 118 -9.13 -15.94 6.57
N LEU A 119 -8.34 -15.72 5.52
CA LEU A 119 -8.36 -16.55 4.32
C LEU A 119 -7.87 -17.97 4.63
N SER A 120 -8.45 -18.97 3.98
CA SER A 120 -8.16 -20.39 4.17
C SER A 120 -6.68 -20.77 3.93
N GLU A 121 -6.30 -22.02 4.20
CA GLU A 121 -4.90 -22.50 4.06
C GLU A 121 -4.30 -22.27 2.66
N GLY A 122 -5.12 -22.21 1.60
CA GLY A 122 -4.68 -21.81 0.25
C GLY A 122 -4.10 -20.40 0.14
N SER A 123 -4.31 -19.55 1.15
CA SER A 123 -3.79 -18.19 1.24
C SER A 123 -2.46 -18.05 1.99
N ALA A 124 -1.87 -19.16 2.46
CA ALA A 124 -0.56 -19.11 3.13
C ALA A 124 0.52 -18.49 2.23
N ALA A 125 0.53 -18.85 0.95
CA ALA A 125 1.44 -18.28 -0.04
C ALA A 125 1.23 -16.77 -0.22
N LEU A 126 -0.03 -16.28 -0.18
CA LEU A 126 -0.33 -14.85 -0.19
C LEU A 126 0.24 -14.14 1.02
N ARG A 127 -0.03 -14.67 2.22
CA ARG A 127 0.50 -14.05 3.45
C ARG A 127 2.02 -13.97 3.43
N ILE A 128 2.70 -15.03 3.01
CA ILE A 128 4.15 -15.05 2.86
C ILE A 128 4.60 -13.96 1.89
N ARG A 129 3.93 -13.82 0.75
CA ARG A 129 4.26 -12.80 -0.24
C ARG A 129 4.02 -11.39 0.30
N MET A 130 2.88 -11.13 0.93
CA MET A 130 2.58 -9.82 1.53
C MET A 130 3.58 -9.44 2.62
N VAL A 131 3.99 -10.40 3.45
CA VAL A 131 5.03 -10.19 4.47
C VAL A 131 6.38 -9.89 3.82
N ALA A 132 6.72 -10.60 2.74
CA ALA A 132 7.96 -10.35 1.99
C ALA A 132 7.95 -8.96 1.32
N ASP A 133 6.87 -8.58 0.66
CA ASP A 133 6.72 -7.27 0.00
C ASP A 133 6.76 -6.13 1.03
N TYR A 134 6.11 -6.31 2.19
CA TYR A 134 6.20 -5.37 3.31
C TYR A 134 7.62 -5.27 3.87
N ALA A 135 8.33 -6.40 4.02
CA ALA A 135 9.72 -6.39 4.48
C ALA A 135 10.65 -5.64 3.52
N VAL A 136 10.42 -5.77 2.21
CA VAL A 136 11.15 -4.98 1.17
C VAL A 136 10.86 -3.48 1.32
N HIS A 137 9.63 -3.10 1.59
CA HIS A 137 9.28 -1.69 1.81
C HIS A 137 9.91 -1.13 3.09
N VAL A 138 9.89 -1.88 4.19
CA VAL A 138 10.55 -1.48 5.44
C VAL A 138 12.06 -1.38 5.26
N SER A 139 12.67 -2.30 4.51
CA SER A 139 14.11 -2.26 4.18
C SER A 139 14.47 -1.04 3.35
N PHE A 140 13.59 -0.59 2.46
CA PHE A 140 13.78 0.66 1.72
C PHE A 140 13.78 1.88 2.65
N THR A 141 12.84 1.94 3.58
CA THR A 141 12.78 2.99 4.62
C THR A 141 14.04 2.96 5.50
N GLU A 142 14.49 1.76 5.89
CA GLU A 142 15.75 1.56 6.64
C GLU A 142 16.94 2.14 5.88
N GLU A 143 17.04 1.93 4.56
CA GLU A 143 18.16 2.44 3.77
C GLU A 143 18.16 3.98 3.70
N VAL A 144 17.02 4.62 3.52
CA VAL A 144 16.89 6.08 3.58
C VAL A 144 17.38 6.62 4.93
N ILE A 145 17.03 5.96 6.03
CA ILE A 145 17.47 6.32 7.38
C ILE A 145 18.98 6.10 7.52
N ARG A 146 19.50 4.98 7.01
CA ARG A 146 20.93 4.65 7.03
C ARG A 146 21.78 5.68 6.26
N GLU A 147 21.27 6.18 5.15
CA GLU A 147 21.89 7.31 4.43
C GLU A 147 21.98 8.55 5.31
N GLY A 148 20.91 8.90 6.04
CA GLY A 148 20.88 10.04 6.94
C GLY A 148 21.85 9.90 8.14
N ILE A 149 22.01 8.69 8.65
CA ILE A 149 23.02 8.40 9.71
C ILE A 149 24.43 8.56 9.14
N ARG A 150 24.71 8.00 7.97
CA ARG A 150 26.04 8.14 7.30
C ARG A 150 26.38 9.58 6.97
N ALA A 151 25.39 10.38 6.60
CA ALA A 151 25.54 11.83 6.36
C ALA A 151 25.65 12.68 7.65
N GLY A 152 25.53 12.06 8.82
CA GLY A 152 25.58 12.76 10.11
C GLY A 152 24.38 13.66 10.40
N ILE A 153 23.29 13.51 9.65
CA ILE A 153 22.03 14.25 9.81
C ILE A 153 21.17 13.62 10.93
N LEU A 154 21.14 12.28 10.98
CA LEU A 154 20.44 11.52 11.98
C LEU A 154 21.39 10.96 13.05
N LYS A 155 20.86 10.74 14.26
CA LYS A 155 21.59 10.11 15.36
C LYS A 155 22.00 8.68 15.00
N GLU A 156 23.14 8.24 15.55
CA GLU A 156 23.57 6.84 15.48
C GLU A 156 22.70 5.97 16.38
N MET A 157 21.66 5.40 15.79
CA MET A 157 20.72 4.49 16.43
C MET A 157 20.47 3.32 15.47
N ASP A 158 19.82 2.26 15.95
CA ASP A 158 19.43 1.13 15.09
C ASP A 158 18.48 1.61 13.98
N PRO A 159 18.88 1.58 12.70
CA PRO A 159 18.09 2.08 11.59
C PRO A 159 16.80 1.26 11.38
N ARG A 160 16.78 -0.03 11.76
CA ARG A 160 15.58 -0.88 11.70
C ARG A 160 14.53 -0.40 12.69
N MET A 161 14.95 -0.10 13.91
CA MET A 161 14.06 0.40 14.94
C MET A 161 13.52 1.80 14.59
N MET A 162 14.37 2.65 13.99
CA MET A 162 13.96 3.96 13.51
C MET A 162 12.93 3.84 12.36
N ALA A 163 13.15 2.93 11.40
CA ALA A 163 12.21 2.67 10.32
C ALA A 163 10.88 2.11 10.85
N ALA A 164 10.92 1.19 11.79
CA ALA A 164 9.73 0.64 12.43
C ALA A 164 8.93 1.72 13.19
N ALA A 165 9.62 2.62 13.91
CA ALA A 165 8.99 3.72 14.63
C ALA A 165 8.30 4.70 13.66
N LEU A 166 8.98 5.12 12.57
CA LEU A 166 8.40 5.97 11.54
C LEU A 166 7.16 5.32 10.90
N THR A 167 7.28 4.06 10.49
CA THR A 167 6.16 3.29 9.92
C THR A 167 4.99 3.17 10.90
N GLY A 168 5.28 2.96 12.19
CA GLY A 168 4.28 2.91 13.24
C GLY A 168 3.50 4.22 13.39
N ILE A 169 4.19 5.37 13.34
CA ILE A 169 3.55 6.69 13.40
C ILE A 169 2.66 6.91 12.16
N ILE A 170 3.17 6.61 10.96
CA ILE A 170 2.41 6.70 9.70
C ILE A 170 1.14 5.87 9.77
N ASN A 171 1.26 4.59 10.14
CA ASN A 171 0.14 3.67 10.23
C ASN A 171 -0.90 4.10 11.28
N SER A 172 -0.46 4.65 12.41
CA SER A 172 -1.35 5.17 13.45
C SER A 172 -2.16 6.37 12.94
N CYS A 173 -1.52 7.31 12.26
CA CYS A 173 -2.20 8.46 11.66
C CYS A 173 -3.20 8.03 10.57
N ALA A 174 -2.80 7.11 9.68
CA ALA A 174 -3.64 6.58 8.62
C ALA A 174 -4.87 5.84 9.17
N SER A 175 -4.67 4.95 10.15
CA SER A 175 -5.75 4.19 10.78
C SER A 175 -6.74 5.11 11.49
N LYS A 176 -6.26 6.10 12.23
CA LYS A 176 -7.12 7.10 12.89
C LYS A 176 -7.93 7.89 11.87
N TRP A 177 -7.30 8.35 10.79
CA TRP A 177 -7.98 9.11 9.73
C TRP A 177 -9.08 8.29 9.05
N LEU A 178 -8.82 7.03 8.72
CA LEU A 178 -9.79 6.11 8.14
C LEU A 178 -10.96 5.83 9.10
N ALA A 179 -10.69 5.68 10.40
CA ALA A 179 -11.71 5.45 11.41
C ALA A 179 -12.61 6.66 11.66
N MET A 180 -12.08 7.88 11.54
CA MET A 180 -12.84 9.14 11.76
C MET A 180 -13.61 9.61 10.53
N MET A 181 -13.79 8.75 9.52
CA MET A 181 -14.55 9.02 8.31
C MET A 181 -14.13 10.29 7.52
N LYS A 182 -12.82 10.58 7.46
CA LYS A 182 -12.22 11.49 6.47
C LYS A 182 -12.58 12.99 6.64
N GLY A 183 -12.65 13.49 7.86
CA GLY A 183 -13.05 14.90 8.09
C GLY A 183 -12.07 15.92 7.51
N ALA A 184 -10.79 15.80 7.81
CA ALA A 184 -9.73 16.68 7.29
C ALA A 184 -8.73 15.88 6.45
N SER A 185 -7.94 16.56 5.60
CA SER A 185 -6.90 15.89 4.80
C SER A 185 -5.85 15.23 5.69
N LEU A 186 -5.53 13.97 5.39
CA LEU A 186 -4.46 13.22 6.05
C LEU A 186 -3.09 13.87 5.76
N MET A 187 -2.95 14.49 4.57
CA MET A 187 -1.74 15.24 4.20
C MET A 187 -1.40 16.34 5.19
N GLY A 188 -2.38 16.93 5.87
CA GLY A 188 -2.17 17.91 6.94
C GLY A 188 -1.37 17.37 8.13
N ASN A 189 -1.28 16.05 8.29
CA ASN A 189 -0.49 15.41 9.35
C ASN A 189 0.98 15.16 8.95
N VAL A 190 1.41 15.43 7.71
CA VAL A 190 2.81 15.24 7.30
C VAL A 190 3.76 16.04 8.20
N PRO A 191 3.57 17.35 8.44
CA PRO A 191 4.45 18.12 9.33
C PRO A 191 4.49 17.56 10.76
N PHE A 192 3.37 17.07 11.27
CA PHE A 192 3.29 16.46 12.60
C PHE A 192 4.16 15.21 12.71
N VAL A 193 4.04 14.29 11.73
CA VAL A 193 4.84 13.05 11.70
C VAL A 193 6.32 13.37 11.59
N ILE A 194 6.67 14.29 10.69
CA ILE A 194 8.06 14.70 10.46
C ILE A 194 8.66 15.33 11.71
N ASN A 195 7.96 16.25 12.36
CA ASN A 195 8.45 16.90 13.58
C ASN A 195 8.68 15.90 14.70
N ILE A 196 7.70 15.04 15.01
CA ILE A 196 7.84 14.02 16.07
C ILE A 196 9.03 13.10 15.76
N PHE A 197 9.15 12.62 14.53
CA PHE A 197 10.22 11.71 14.16
C PHE A 197 11.58 12.38 14.22
N LEU A 198 11.73 13.55 13.57
CA LEU A 198 13.02 14.24 13.48
C LEU A 198 13.49 14.80 14.83
N GLU A 199 12.62 15.32 15.69
CA GLU A 199 13.00 15.75 17.03
C GLU A 199 13.59 14.58 17.84
N GLY A 200 13.05 13.37 17.67
CA GLY A 200 13.58 12.16 18.30
C GLY A 200 14.95 11.72 17.76
N VAL A 201 15.18 11.84 16.45
CA VAL A 201 16.29 11.18 15.75
C VAL A 201 17.29 12.12 15.09
N ARG A 202 16.98 13.41 14.93
CA ARG A 202 17.89 14.40 14.34
C ARG A 202 19.06 14.66 15.27
N LYS A 203 20.26 14.71 14.71
CA LYS A 203 21.45 15.13 15.46
C LYS A 203 21.36 16.63 15.75
N ASN A 204 21.55 17.02 17.01
CA ASN A 204 21.60 18.44 17.36
C ASN A 204 22.82 19.07 16.68
N ALA A 205 22.63 20.22 16.02
CA ALA A 205 23.75 21.06 15.60
C ALA A 205 24.45 21.56 16.86
N HIS A 206 25.73 21.22 17.02
CA HIS A 206 26.62 21.82 18.04
C HIS A 206 27.19 23.09 17.51
#